data_7843b034e3b174e1ba156733a1738ea4
#
_entry.id   7843b034e3b174e1ba156733a1738ea4
#
_cell.length_a   1.000
_cell.length_b   1.000
_cell.length_c   1.000
_cell.angle_alpha   90.00
_cell.angle_beta   90.00
_cell.angle_gamma   90.00
#
_symmetry.space_group_name_H-M   'P 1'
#
loop_
_entity.id
_entity.type
_entity.pdbx_description
1 polymer ?
#
loop_
_entity_poly.entity_id
_entity_poly.type
_entity_poly.pdbx_seq_one_letter_code
_entity_poly.pdbx_strand_id
1 'polypeptide(L)'
;TPLDEFLPESELSSFIEWMSENIDWLIVPFKQNAGNRSKKWLEDCEEKIRLKKSARIHIPRYFFGIYIWEKLKNACSTSNKSIKLDFINAEVNSIKQNEKGDFNICVNSEINFSANQILLGIGIPQIRSLGEINTKLNDVVFLKDPYFPNLESSITMISNYVKKRNSSKILIVGANASALELIYQITNYIDVDENNLHFTVMSPQGKLPGLFIKDKQTTFKANSLNELSISGHEIKADMILDALKQDLDDANKNNFDISDTLPIFTNHVGGLVQRLSKKEKQKFISFHGVEIGRLQRRAGLEYTQPVEELSLTNKLDVIKGKFINFSKDTDVTKVLFKKDNVSETQMDRYDVVINCAGSSGLTEAGMSPLLKQLIESGICSSTSSNHGLKVGDNFEVMPGFYINGPLLAGNVVGEMGIWHVEHCGRIIGFAKKIAANILDEANPL
;
A
#
# COMPACT_ATOMS: atom_id res chain seq x y z
N THR A 1 -3.47 -1.74 -10.49
CA THR A 1 -3.21 -3.12 -10.94
C THR A 1 -4.38 -3.58 -11.79
N PRO A 2 -4.17 -4.06 -13.02
CA PRO A 2 -5.22 -4.66 -13.85
C PRO A 2 -5.87 -5.86 -13.13
N LEU A 3 -7.13 -6.13 -13.46
CA LEU A 3 -7.91 -7.16 -12.75
C LEU A 3 -7.29 -8.56 -12.91
N ASP A 4 -6.78 -8.88 -14.10
CA ASP A 4 -6.15 -10.17 -14.42
C ASP A 4 -4.80 -10.41 -13.73
N GLU A 5 -4.27 -9.42 -13.00
CA GLU A 5 -3.06 -9.59 -12.21
C GLU A 5 -3.33 -9.99 -10.75
N PHE A 6 -4.54 -9.77 -10.24
CA PHE A 6 -4.81 -10.01 -8.81
C PHE A 6 -6.02 -10.91 -8.52
N LEU A 7 -6.90 -11.16 -9.49
CA LEU A 7 -8.02 -12.07 -9.32
C LEU A 7 -7.73 -13.43 -9.97
N PRO A 8 -8.07 -14.54 -9.32
CA PRO A 8 -8.13 -15.85 -9.98
C PRO A 8 -9.15 -15.81 -11.12
N GLU A 9 -8.95 -16.62 -12.16
CA GLU A 9 -9.74 -16.59 -13.39
C GLU A 9 -11.25 -16.69 -13.14
N SER A 10 -11.68 -17.59 -12.25
CA SER A 10 -13.11 -17.74 -11.89
C SER A 10 -13.68 -16.47 -11.24
N GLU A 11 -12.92 -15.83 -10.37
CA GLU A 11 -13.34 -14.59 -9.70
C GLU A 11 -13.30 -13.40 -10.64
N LEU A 12 -12.28 -13.35 -11.51
CA LEU A 12 -12.16 -12.33 -12.56
C LEU A 12 -13.38 -12.34 -13.48
N SER A 13 -13.77 -13.50 -13.97
CA SER A 13 -14.94 -13.66 -14.84
C SER A 13 -16.24 -13.22 -14.14
N SER A 14 -16.44 -13.65 -12.90
CA SER A 14 -17.61 -13.26 -12.09
C SER A 14 -17.67 -11.76 -11.84
N PHE A 15 -16.54 -11.13 -11.57
CA PHE A 15 -16.48 -9.70 -11.31
C PHE A 15 -16.69 -8.87 -12.59
N ILE A 16 -16.13 -9.29 -13.72
CA ILE A 16 -16.35 -8.64 -15.02
C ILE A 16 -17.82 -8.70 -15.43
N GLU A 17 -18.47 -9.86 -15.23
CA GLU A 17 -19.89 -10.02 -15.50
C GLU A 17 -20.75 -9.13 -14.63
N TRP A 18 -20.51 -9.16 -13.31
CA TRP A 18 -21.20 -8.32 -12.36
C TRP A 18 -21.04 -6.81 -12.68
N MET A 19 -19.82 -6.35 -13.02
CA MET A 19 -19.60 -4.95 -13.42
C MET A 19 -20.41 -4.58 -14.67
N SER A 20 -20.42 -5.46 -15.68
CA SER A 20 -21.14 -5.22 -16.92
C SER A 20 -22.66 -5.09 -16.68
N GLU A 21 -23.22 -5.90 -15.80
CA GLU A 21 -24.64 -5.88 -15.45
C GLU A 21 -25.03 -4.67 -14.60
N ASN A 22 -24.09 -4.13 -13.81
CA ASN A 22 -24.35 -3.08 -12.84
C ASN A 22 -23.77 -1.73 -13.22
N ILE A 23 -23.17 -1.59 -14.41
CA ILE A 23 -22.43 -0.39 -14.83
C ILE A 23 -23.28 0.89 -14.75
N ASP A 24 -24.56 0.82 -15.08
CA ASP A 24 -25.41 2.00 -15.16
C ASP A 24 -25.54 2.75 -13.85
N TRP A 25 -25.61 2.02 -12.73
CA TRP A 25 -25.67 2.69 -11.42
C TRP A 25 -24.28 2.85 -10.78
N LEU A 26 -23.31 1.96 -11.08
CA LEU A 26 -21.94 2.08 -10.58
C LEU A 26 -21.27 3.38 -11.00
N ILE A 27 -21.53 3.86 -12.23
CA ILE A 27 -20.90 5.08 -12.75
C ILE A 27 -21.63 6.37 -12.33
N VAL A 28 -22.81 6.29 -11.71
CA VAL A 28 -23.56 7.50 -11.34
C VAL A 28 -22.79 8.40 -10.38
N PRO A 29 -22.25 7.90 -9.22
CA PRO A 29 -21.45 8.73 -8.33
C PRO A 29 -20.18 9.25 -9.04
N PHE A 30 -19.60 8.44 -9.92
CA PHE A 30 -18.43 8.78 -10.69
C PHE A 30 -18.71 9.93 -11.69
N LYS A 31 -19.85 9.91 -12.39
CA LYS A 31 -20.28 10.99 -13.30
C LYS A 31 -20.60 12.29 -12.55
N GLN A 32 -21.21 12.19 -11.37
CA GLN A 32 -21.59 13.35 -10.58
C GLN A 32 -20.39 14.09 -9.98
N ASN A 33 -19.39 13.34 -9.50
CA ASN A 33 -18.24 13.88 -8.77
C ASN A 33 -16.91 13.77 -9.54
N ALA A 34 -16.96 13.41 -10.82
CA ALA A 34 -15.77 13.17 -11.60
C ALA A 34 -15.01 14.47 -11.91
N GLY A 35 -13.74 14.50 -11.55
CA GLY A 35 -12.79 15.47 -12.09
C GLY A 35 -12.42 15.15 -13.55
N ASN A 36 -11.57 15.98 -14.14
CA ASN A 36 -11.25 15.89 -15.58
C ASN A 36 -10.64 14.55 -15.99
N ARG A 37 -9.73 13.99 -15.20
CA ARG A 37 -9.10 12.69 -15.48
C ARG A 37 -10.08 11.52 -15.35
N SER A 38 -10.96 11.60 -14.36
CA SER A 38 -11.98 10.60 -14.13
C SER A 38 -13.02 10.58 -15.26
N LYS A 39 -13.38 11.74 -15.81
CA LYS A 39 -14.27 11.83 -16.99
C LYS A 39 -13.64 11.16 -18.19
N LYS A 40 -12.37 11.46 -18.47
CA LYS A 40 -11.63 10.84 -19.58
C LYS A 40 -11.52 9.32 -19.40
N TRP A 41 -11.22 8.85 -18.19
CA TRP A 41 -11.19 7.40 -17.90
C TRP A 41 -12.52 6.74 -18.22
N LEU A 42 -13.65 7.39 -17.87
CA LEU A 42 -14.97 6.85 -18.13
C LEU A 42 -15.25 6.76 -19.64
N GLU A 43 -14.93 7.81 -20.41
CA GLU A 43 -15.03 7.81 -21.88
C GLU A 43 -14.26 6.66 -22.51
N ASP A 44 -13.04 6.38 -22.00
CA ASP A 44 -12.15 5.34 -22.52
C ASP A 44 -12.54 3.91 -22.09
N CYS A 45 -13.27 3.75 -20.98
CA CYS A 45 -13.47 2.47 -20.31
C CYS A 45 -14.93 1.99 -20.23
N GLU A 46 -15.93 2.87 -20.24
CA GLU A 46 -17.35 2.50 -20.07
C GLU A 46 -17.79 1.42 -21.07
N GLU A 47 -17.50 1.60 -22.34
CA GLU A 47 -17.86 0.63 -23.39
C GLU A 47 -17.14 -0.71 -23.20
N LYS A 48 -15.87 -0.69 -22.81
CA LYS A 48 -15.10 -1.92 -22.53
C LYS A 48 -15.71 -2.73 -21.39
N ILE A 49 -16.22 -2.04 -20.35
CA ILE A 49 -16.90 -2.69 -19.24
C ILE A 49 -18.21 -3.32 -19.70
N ARG A 50 -19.04 -2.58 -20.45
CA ARG A 50 -20.30 -3.08 -21.02
C ARG A 50 -20.10 -4.32 -21.92
N LEU A 51 -19.02 -4.32 -22.68
CA LEU A 51 -18.64 -5.42 -23.56
C LEU A 51 -17.87 -6.56 -22.87
N LYS A 52 -17.75 -6.54 -21.53
CA LYS A 52 -16.99 -7.53 -20.74
C LYS A 52 -15.50 -7.63 -21.13
N LYS A 53 -14.90 -6.55 -21.67
CA LYS A 53 -13.48 -6.45 -22.10
C LYS A 53 -12.62 -5.71 -21.09
N SER A 54 -12.91 -5.87 -19.79
CA SER A 54 -12.32 -5.05 -18.72
C SER A 54 -11.17 -5.73 -17.95
N ALA A 55 -10.73 -6.93 -18.31
CA ALA A 55 -9.70 -7.67 -17.57
C ALA A 55 -8.39 -6.90 -17.37
N ARG A 56 -8.00 -6.06 -18.34
CA ARG A 56 -6.74 -5.30 -18.36
C ARG A 56 -6.88 -3.82 -18.03
N ILE A 57 -8.05 -3.36 -17.59
CA ILE A 57 -8.22 -1.96 -17.18
C ILE A 57 -8.06 -1.80 -15.68
N HIS A 58 -7.67 -0.59 -15.27
CA HIS A 58 -7.69 -0.19 -13.87
C HIS A 58 -9.06 0.40 -13.55
N ILE A 59 -9.74 -0.20 -12.59
CA ILE A 59 -11.09 0.22 -12.20
C ILE A 59 -11.05 1.08 -10.93
N PRO A 60 -12.06 1.94 -10.69
CA PRO A 60 -12.27 2.59 -9.40
C PRO A 60 -12.38 1.53 -8.29
N ARG A 61 -11.63 1.71 -7.20
CA ARG A 61 -11.58 0.74 -6.09
C ARG A 61 -12.94 0.44 -5.48
N TYR A 62 -13.84 1.42 -5.47
CA TYR A 62 -15.16 1.23 -4.88
C TYR A 62 -16.04 0.23 -5.65
N PHE A 63 -15.82 0.02 -6.98
CA PHE A 63 -16.52 -1.03 -7.72
C PHE A 63 -16.23 -2.40 -7.10
N PHE A 64 -14.95 -2.68 -6.86
CA PHE A 64 -14.55 -3.93 -6.22
C PHE A 64 -15.05 -4.03 -4.77
N GLY A 65 -15.02 -2.92 -4.04
CA GLY A 65 -15.53 -2.86 -2.67
C GLY A 65 -17.02 -3.22 -2.57
N ILE A 66 -17.85 -2.67 -3.47
CA ILE A 66 -19.29 -2.99 -3.54
C ILE A 66 -19.51 -4.45 -3.92
N TYR A 67 -18.78 -4.94 -4.92
CA TYR A 67 -18.87 -6.35 -5.33
C TYR A 67 -18.60 -7.33 -4.18
N ILE A 68 -17.52 -7.11 -3.44
CA ILE A 68 -17.18 -7.95 -2.27
C ILE A 68 -18.26 -7.86 -1.19
N TRP A 69 -18.79 -6.66 -0.97
CA TRP A 69 -19.89 -6.46 -0.03
C TRP A 69 -21.15 -7.23 -0.42
N GLU A 70 -21.55 -7.19 -1.68
CA GLU A 70 -22.70 -7.96 -2.19
C GLU A 70 -22.47 -9.47 -2.09
N LYS A 71 -21.27 -9.93 -2.43
CA LYS A 71 -20.91 -11.35 -2.26
C LYS A 71 -21.04 -11.78 -0.80
N LEU A 72 -20.59 -10.98 0.15
CA LEU A 72 -20.72 -11.28 1.58
C LEU A 72 -22.21 -11.41 1.98
N LYS A 73 -23.04 -10.45 1.60
CA LYS A 73 -24.48 -10.50 1.89
C LYS A 73 -25.13 -11.75 1.27
N ASN A 74 -24.83 -12.02 0.01
CA ASN A 74 -25.38 -13.18 -0.69
C ASN A 74 -24.92 -14.49 -0.02
N ALA A 75 -23.65 -14.62 0.35
CA ALA A 75 -23.15 -15.79 1.06
C ALA A 75 -23.89 -16.02 2.38
N CYS A 76 -24.17 -14.97 3.15
CA CYS A 76 -24.92 -15.07 4.39
C CYS A 76 -26.39 -15.45 4.16
N SER A 77 -27.05 -14.90 3.13
CA SER A 77 -28.46 -15.14 2.83
C SER A 77 -28.73 -16.51 2.20
N THR A 78 -27.77 -17.07 1.46
CA THR A 78 -27.89 -18.37 0.78
C THR A 78 -27.35 -19.54 1.58
N SER A 79 -26.77 -19.28 2.76
CA SER A 79 -26.27 -20.33 3.64
C SER A 79 -27.38 -21.23 4.15
N ASN A 80 -27.18 -22.54 4.08
CA ASN A 80 -28.10 -23.55 4.67
C ASN A 80 -28.11 -23.51 6.21
N LYS A 81 -27.17 -22.78 6.83
CA LYS A 81 -27.12 -22.56 8.29
C LYS A 81 -27.60 -21.15 8.59
N SER A 82 -28.28 -20.96 9.71
CA SER A 82 -28.63 -19.62 10.19
C SER A 82 -27.35 -18.86 10.55
N ILE A 83 -26.85 -18.02 9.63
CA ILE A 83 -25.73 -17.13 9.88
C ILE A 83 -26.28 -15.75 10.20
N LYS A 84 -25.96 -15.26 11.39
CA LYS A 84 -26.24 -13.87 11.79
C LYS A 84 -24.99 -13.04 11.53
N LEU A 85 -25.13 -11.99 10.72
CA LEU A 85 -24.07 -11.04 10.41
C LEU A 85 -24.40 -9.69 11.02
N ASP A 86 -23.61 -9.26 11.99
CA ASP A 86 -23.76 -7.95 12.65
C ASP A 86 -22.58 -7.04 12.26
N PHE A 87 -22.89 -5.79 11.84
CA PHE A 87 -21.89 -4.76 11.60
C PHE A 87 -21.93 -3.74 12.72
N ILE A 88 -20.80 -3.56 13.38
CA ILE A 88 -20.67 -2.66 14.51
C ILE A 88 -19.72 -1.53 14.12
N ASN A 89 -20.25 -0.32 13.99
CA ASN A 89 -19.47 0.88 13.69
C ASN A 89 -18.85 1.43 14.99
N ALA A 90 -17.74 0.84 15.40
CA ALA A 90 -17.05 1.24 16.61
C ALA A 90 -15.56 0.86 16.58
N GLU A 91 -14.75 1.52 17.40
CA GLU A 91 -13.33 1.26 17.51
C GLU A 91 -13.04 0.22 18.59
N VAL A 92 -12.32 -0.84 18.24
CA VAL A 92 -11.84 -1.83 19.20
C VAL A 92 -10.61 -1.29 19.92
N ASN A 93 -10.71 -1.14 21.21
CA ASN A 93 -9.63 -0.58 22.04
C ASN A 93 -8.74 -1.66 22.70
N SER A 94 -9.32 -2.82 23.02
CA SER A 94 -8.57 -3.93 23.59
C SER A 94 -9.21 -5.29 23.30
N ILE A 95 -8.35 -6.31 23.26
CA ILE A 95 -8.72 -7.72 23.16
C ILE A 95 -7.96 -8.46 24.25
N LYS A 96 -8.67 -9.28 25.06
CA LYS A 96 -8.08 -10.08 26.12
C LYS A 96 -8.63 -11.48 26.06
N GLN A 97 -7.79 -12.49 26.23
CA GLN A 97 -8.25 -13.87 26.38
C GLN A 97 -8.73 -14.10 27.82
N ASN A 98 -9.86 -14.76 27.99
CA ASN A 98 -10.38 -15.16 29.29
C ASN A 98 -9.87 -16.54 29.70
N GLU A 99 -10.19 -16.98 30.90
CA GLU A 99 -9.76 -18.28 31.44
C GLU A 99 -10.31 -19.50 30.68
N LYS A 100 -11.38 -19.31 29.90
CA LYS A 100 -12.00 -20.36 29.08
C LYS A 100 -11.39 -20.46 27.67
N GLY A 101 -10.45 -19.55 27.33
CA GLY A 101 -9.84 -19.47 26.02
C GLY A 101 -10.58 -18.54 25.03
N ASP A 102 -11.74 -18.03 25.37
CA ASP A 102 -12.48 -17.06 24.53
C ASP A 102 -11.83 -15.66 24.62
N PHE A 103 -12.16 -14.82 23.66
CA PHE A 103 -11.67 -13.46 23.59
C PHE A 103 -12.72 -12.44 24.00
N ASN A 104 -12.42 -11.62 24.98
CA ASN A 104 -13.23 -10.46 25.36
C ASN A 104 -12.74 -9.24 24.59
N ILE A 105 -13.64 -8.63 23.83
CA ILE A 105 -13.39 -7.48 22.95
C ILE A 105 -14.04 -6.24 23.55
N CYS A 106 -13.24 -5.23 23.86
CA CYS A 106 -13.71 -3.96 24.38
C CYS A 106 -13.78 -2.92 23.25
N VAL A 107 -14.94 -2.28 23.14
CA VAL A 107 -15.23 -1.29 22.10
C VAL A 107 -15.64 0.01 22.77
N ASN A 108 -14.99 1.12 22.42
CA ASN A 108 -15.26 2.45 22.98
C ASN A 108 -15.35 2.49 24.52
N SER A 109 -14.66 1.58 25.18
CA SER A 109 -14.65 1.40 26.66
C SER A 109 -16.01 1.02 27.29
N GLU A 110 -17.07 0.82 26.51
CA GLU A 110 -18.44 0.63 27.02
C GLU A 110 -19.07 -0.71 26.59
N ILE A 111 -18.67 -1.28 25.45
CA ILE A 111 -19.30 -2.49 24.91
C ILE A 111 -18.30 -3.64 24.91
N ASN A 112 -18.67 -4.73 25.59
CA ASN A 112 -17.87 -5.94 25.61
C ASN A 112 -18.56 -7.04 24.79
N PHE A 113 -17.82 -7.59 23.84
CA PHE A 113 -18.19 -8.79 23.10
C PHE A 113 -17.32 -9.96 23.54
N SER A 114 -17.86 -11.18 23.45
CA SER A 114 -17.07 -12.40 23.58
C SER A 114 -17.07 -13.13 22.23
N ALA A 115 -15.91 -13.64 21.83
CA ALA A 115 -15.73 -14.39 20.61
C ALA A 115 -14.82 -15.59 20.85
N ASN A 116 -15.14 -16.73 20.19
CA ASN A 116 -14.26 -17.91 20.25
C ASN A 116 -13.07 -17.77 19.30
N GLN A 117 -13.24 -17.00 18.21
CA GLN A 117 -12.21 -16.77 17.21
C GLN A 117 -12.18 -15.31 16.78
N ILE A 118 -11.00 -14.82 16.43
CA ILE A 118 -10.75 -13.47 15.94
C ILE A 118 -9.98 -13.55 14.64
N LEU A 119 -10.41 -12.78 13.66
CA LEU A 119 -9.63 -12.46 12.46
C LEU A 119 -9.30 -10.96 12.47
N LEU A 120 -8.04 -10.60 12.71
CA LEU A 120 -7.58 -9.22 12.68
C LEU A 120 -7.19 -8.80 11.26
N GLY A 121 -7.99 -7.89 10.67
CA GLY A 121 -7.81 -7.39 9.30
C GLY A 121 -7.76 -5.85 9.24
N ILE A 122 -7.05 -5.19 10.15
CA ILE A 122 -7.05 -3.73 10.34
C ILE A 122 -6.18 -2.95 9.34
N GLY A 123 -5.61 -3.61 8.35
CA GLY A 123 -4.78 -2.95 7.33
C GLY A 123 -3.35 -2.66 7.80
N ILE A 124 -2.78 -1.55 7.32
CA ILE A 124 -1.41 -1.13 7.66
C ILE A 124 -1.34 -0.52 9.07
N PRO A 125 -0.18 -0.59 9.75
CA PRO A 125 0.09 0.22 10.92
C PRO A 125 -0.06 1.72 10.60
N GLN A 126 -0.19 2.54 11.64
CA GLN A 126 -0.35 3.98 11.52
C GLN A 126 0.73 4.62 10.61
N ILE A 127 0.36 5.69 9.93
CA ILE A 127 1.30 6.47 9.11
C ILE A 127 2.43 7.02 9.98
N ARG A 128 3.65 6.93 9.45
CA ARG A 128 4.85 7.47 10.10
C ARG A 128 4.70 8.98 10.34
N SER A 129 4.94 9.44 11.57
CA SER A 129 4.97 10.86 11.87
C SER A 129 6.16 11.55 11.18
N LEU A 130 5.95 12.74 10.63
CA LEU A 130 7.01 13.62 10.12
C LEU A 130 7.59 14.54 11.22
N GLY A 131 7.52 14.15 12.48
CA GLY A 131 7.97 14.91 13.63
C GLY A 131 6.82 15.45 14.46
N GLU A 132 7.13 15.92 15.66
CA GLU A 132 6.17 16.62 16.50
C GLU A 132 6.04 18.06 16.03
N ILE A 133 4.89 18.39 15.48
CA ILE A 133 4.57 19.77 15.13
C ILE A 133 3.99 20.42 16.38
N ASN A 134 4.87 20.98 17.21
CA ASN A 134 4.49 21.70 18.42
C ASN A 134 3.93 23.11 18.15
N THR A 135 3.80 23.53 16.88
CA THR A 135 3.32 24.86 16.50
C THR A 135 2.11 24.76 15.59
N LYS A 136 1.09 25.60 15.84
CA LYS A 136 0.03 25.81 14.87
C LYS A 136 0.64 26.38 13.59
N LEU A 137 0.60 25.63 12.51
CA LEU A 137 0.99 26.09 11.18
C LEU A 137 -0.18 26.89 10.62
N ASN A 138 -0.14 28.22 10.73
CA ASN A 138 -1.24 29.08 10.28
C ASN A 138 -1.13 29.40 8.78
N ASP A 139 0.08 29.29 8.21
CA ASP A 139 0.42 29.67 6.85
C ASP A 139 0.67 28.48 5.90
N VAL A 140 0.59 27.24 6.40
CA VAL A 140 0.81 26.01 5.63
C VAL A 140 -0.32 25.03 5.89
N VAL A 141 -0.84 24.40 4.85
CA VAL A 141 -1.72 23.22 4.97
C VAL A 141 -0.84 22.00 5.14
N PHE A 142 -0.86 21.39 6.31
CA PHE A 142 -0.17 20.14 6.58
C PHE A 142 -1.14 18.97 6.70
N LEU A 143 -1.08 18.03 5.75
CA LEU A 143 -1.83 16.79 5.79
C LEU A 143 -0.96 15.69 6.42
N LYS A 144 -1.17 15.48 7.73
CA LYS A 144 -0.48 14.44 8.51
C LYS A 144 -0.85 13.04 8.01
N ASP A 145 -2.11 12.86 7.66
CA ASP A 145 -2.67 11.67 7.00
C ASP A 145 -3.64 12.14 5.91
N PRO A 146 -3.27 12.05 4.63
CA PRO A 146 -4.12 12.52 3.54
C PRO A 146 -5.38 11.68 3.35
N TYR A 147 -5.47 10.50 3.98
CA TYR A 147 -6.63 9.62 3.92
C TYR A 147 -7.59 9.79 5.10
N PHE A 148 -7.26 10.63 6.08
CA PHE A 148 -8.11 10.87 7.25
C PHE A 148 -8.77 12.27 7.20
N PRO A 149 -10.08 12.39 7.48
CA PRO A 149 -11.06 11.31 7.65
C PRO A 149 -11.37 10.58 6.36
N ASN A 150 -11.11 11.20 5.21
CA ASN A 150 -11.14 10.62 3.86
C ASN A 150 -10.35 11.51 2.88
N LEU A 151 -9.98 10.94 1.74
CA LEU A 151 -9.18 11.60 0.72
C LEU A 151 -9.89 12.82 0.11
N GLU A 152 -11.21 12.77 -0.06
CA GLU A 152 -12.02 13.86 -0.62
C GLU A 152 -11.94 15.13 0.23
N SER A 153 -12.01 14.98 1.55
CA SER A 153 -11.84 16.11 2.49
C SER A 153 -10.45 16.74 2.36
N SER A 154 -9.42 15.94 2.20
CA SER A 154 -8.05 16.42 2.00
C SER A 154 -7.91 17.19 0.67
N ILE A 155 -8.45 16.67 -0.42
CA ILE A 155 -8.44 17.36 -1.72
C ILE A 155 -9.25 18.66 -1.66
N THR A 156 -10.40 18.66 -1.01
CA THR A 156 -11.22 19.86 -0.80
C THR A 156 -10.45 20.92 -0.01
N MET A 157 -9.73 20.53 1.06
CA MET A 157 -8.88 21.42 1.84
C MET A 157 -7.77 22.05 0.98
N ILE A 158 -7.06 21.25 0.20
CA ILE A 158 -6.04 21.74 -0.73
C ILE A 158 -6.65 22.72 -1.73
N SER A 159 -7.76 22.34 -2.40
CA SER A 159 -8.43 23.15 -3.40
C SER A 159 -8.84 24.52 -2.84
N ASN A 160 -9.48 24.56 -1.67
CA ASN A 160 -9.90 25.79 -1.01
C ASN A 160 -8.73 26.69 -0.62
N TYR A 161 -7.57 26.10 -0.35
CA TYR A 161 -6.36 26.84 0.00
C TYR A 161 -5.67 27.43 -1.23
N VAL A 162 -5.46 26.63 -2.28
CA VAL A 162 -4.71 27.07 -3.47
C VAL A 162 -5.49 28.09 -4.32
N LYS A 163 -6.82 27.94 -4.43
CA LYS A 163 -7.69 28.88 -5.17
C LYS A 163 -7.66 30.33 -4.64
N LYS A 164 -7.17 30.54 -3.44
CA LYS A 164 -7.03 31.89 -2.83
C LYS A 164 -5.66 32.52 -3.11
N ARG A 165 -4.83 31.89 -3.94
CA ARG A 165 -3.44 32.27 -4.20
C ARG A 165 -3.14 32.33 -5.69
N ASN A 166 -2.20 33.18 -6.07
CA ASN A 166 -1.75 33.29 -7.46
C ASN A 166 -0.80 32.14 -7.86
N SER A 167 -0.19 31.51 -6.88
CA SER A 167 0.69 30.34 -7.06
C SER A 167 0.78 29.56 -5.76
N SER A 168 1.05 28.26 -5.84
CA SER A 168 1.24 27.41 -4.66
C SER A 168 2.27 26.32 -4.90
N LYS A 169 3.17 26.14 -3.91
CA LYS A 169 4.14 25.04 -3.88
C LYS A 169 3.63 23.91 -2.99
N ILE A 170 3.53 22.72 -3.55
CA ILE A 170 3.07 21.51 -2.87
C ILE A 170 4.25 20.56 -2.66
N LEU A 171 4.56 20.22 -1.41
CA LEU A 171 5.53 19.19 -1.07
C LEU A 171 4.83 17.88 -0.72
N ILE A 172 5.23 16.81 -1.36
CA ILE A 172 4.83 15.43 -1.02
C ILE A 172 6.06 14.72 -0.44
N VAL A 173 5.98 14.33 0.84
CA VAL A 173 7.06 13.62 1.53
C VAL A 173 6.83 12.12 1.43
N GLY A 174 7.63 11.46 0.60
CA GLY A 174 7.50 10.08 0.19
C GLY A 174 7.23 9.94 -1.30
N ALA A 175 7.80 8.93 -1.95
CA ALA A 175 7.71 8.69 -3.40
C ALA A 175 7.19 7.26 -3.68
N ASN A 176 6.04 6.93 -3.09
CA ASN A 176 5.39 5.64 -3.26
C ASN A 176 4.04 5.76 -3.99
N ALA A 177 3.26 4.70 -4.00
CA ALA A 177 1.94 4.69 -4.63
C ALA A 177 1.00 5.80 -4.12
N SER A 178 1.06 6.13 -2.82
CA SER A 178 0.27 7.22 -2.23
C SER A 178 0.63 8.58 -2.83
N ALA A 179 1.92 8.83 -3.09
CA ALA A 179 2.35 10.08 -3.72
C ALA A 179 1.77 10.23 -5.13
N LEU A 180 1.81 9.16 -5.92
CA LEU A 180 1.24 9.13 -7.27
C LEU A 180 -0.29 9.30 -7.24
N GLU A 181 -0.96 8.64 -6.30
CA GLU A 181 -2.40 8.77 -6.11
C GLU A 181 -2.80 10.22 -5.78
N LEU A 182 -2.04 10.88 -4.90
CA LEU A 182 -2.30 12.27 -4.55
C LEU A 182 -2.02 13.24 -5.71
N ILE A 183 -0.96 13.04 -6.47
CA ILE A 183 -0.71 13.80 -7.70
C ILE A 183 -1.90 13.61 -8.66
N TYR A 184 -2.34 12.37 -8.89
CA TYR A 184 -3.50 12.07 -9.72
C TYR A 184 -4.75 12.80 -9.19
N GLN A 185 -5.07 12.68 -7.90
CA GLN A 185 -6.28 13.27 -7.32
C GLN A 185 -6.24 14.80 -7.33
N ILE A 186 -5.11 15.41 -6.99
CA ILE A 186 -4.97 16.87 -7.04
C ILE A 186 -5.16 17.34 -8.49
N THR A 187 -4.48 16.75 -9.46
CA THR A 187 -4.59 17.14 -10.88
C THR A 187 -5.92 16.73 -11.54
N ASN A 188 -6.70 15.85 -10.89
CA ASN A 188 -8.05 15.49 -11.33
C ASN A 188 -9.09 16.56 -10.99
N TYR A 189 -8.93 17.23 -9.83
CA TYR A 189 -9.93 18.16 -9.30
C TYR A 189 -9.48 19.63 -9.30
N ILE A 190 -8.19 19.90 -9.49
CA ILE A 190 -7.61 21.24 -9.45
C ILE A 190 -6.86 21.47 -10.75
N ASP A 191 -7.20 22.54 -11.47
CA ASP A 191 -6.46 22.96 -12.64
C ASP A 191 -5.08 23.48 -12.22
N VAL A 192 -4.04 22.83 -12.73
CA VAL A 192 -2.63 23.10 -12.37
C VAL A 192 -2.14 24.41 -12.97
N ASP A 193 -2.60 24.73 -14.18
CA ASP A 193 -2.18 25.95 -14.88
C ASP A 193 -2.90 27.18 -14.34
N GLU A 194 -4.22 27.10 -14.18
CA GLU A 194 -5.03 28.19 -13.61
C GLU A 194 -4.58 28.55 -12.20
N ASN A 195 -4.22 27.58 -11.37
CA ASN A 195 -3.78 27.81 -9.99
C ASN A 195 -2.25 27.90 -9.84
N ASN A 196 -1.50 27.88 -10.94
CA ASN A 196 -0.05 27.92 -10.97
C ASN A 196 0.62 27.03 -9.90
N LEU A 197 0.26 25.73 -9.92
CA LEU A 197 0.75 24.76 -8.95
C LEU A 197 2.13 24.22 -9.34
N HIS A 198 3.02 24.12 -8.36
CA HIS A 198 4.30 23.44 -8.50
C HIS A 198 4.44 22.34 -7.45
N PHE A 199 4.77 21.14 -7.90
CA PHE A 199 4.92 19.96 -7.05
C PHE A 199 6.40 19.67 -6.78
N THR A 200 6.68 19.29 -5.55
CA THR A 200 7.96 18.70 -5.15
C THR A 200 7.70 17.37 -4.48
N VAL A 201 8.28 16.28 -4.99
CA VAL A 201 8.26 14.96 -4.33
C VAL A 201 9.61 14.70 -3.73
N MET A 202 9.66 14.44 -2.43
CA MET A 202 10.91 14.21 -1.70
C MET A 202 10.95 12.80 -1.12
N SER A 203 12.01 12.05 -1.39
CA SER A 203 12.24 10.74 -0.79
C SER A 203 13.74 10.41 -0.71
N PRO A 204 14.15 9.47 0.17
CA PRO A 204 15.55 9.03 0.24
C PRO A 204 16.08 8.44 -1.08
N GLN A 205 15.21 7.87 -1.91
CA GLN A 205 15.59 7.31 -3.21
C GLN A 205 15.62 8.36 -4.33
N GLY A 206 14.84 9.43 -4.22
CA GLY A 206 14.71 10.45 -5.27
C GLY A 206 14.15 9.90 -6.58
N LYS A 207 13.30 8.89 -6.51
CA LYS A 207 12.67 8.25 -7.68
C LYS A 207 11.20 7.97 -7.39
N LEU A 208 10.35 8.18 -8.38
CA LEU A 208 8.95 7.76 -8.41
C LEU A 208 8.83 6.34 -8.98
N PRO A 209 7.73 5.61 -8.70
CA PRO A 209 7.43 4.35 -9.37
C PRO A 209 7.37 4.51 -10.90
N GLY A 210 7.98 3.57 -11.62
CA GLY A 210 7.96 3.57 -13.08
C GLY A 210 6.67 3.00 -13.67
N LEU A 211 6.36 3.37 -14.92
CA LEU A 211 5.27 2.77 -15.67
C LEU A 211 5.56 1.29 -15.93
N PHE A 212 4.62 0.43 -15.57
CA PHE A 212 4.69 -1.00 -15.86
C PHE A 212 3.73 -1.38 -16.99
N ILE A 213 4.30 -1.93 -18.05
CA ILE A 213 3.57 -2.48 -19.22
C ILE A 213 3.70 -4.00 -19.15
N LYS A 214 2.58 -4.68 -18.89
CA LYS A 214 2.51 -6.14 -18.85
C LYS A 214 2.84 -6.72 -20.24
N ASP A 215 3.52 -7.85 -20.23
CA ASP A 215 3.88 -8.60 -21.45
C ASP A 215 4.77 -7.81 -22.45
N LYS A 216 5.48 -6.78 -22.00
CA LYS A 216 6.51 -6.10 -22.79
C LYS A 216 7.62 -7.10 -23.15
N GLN A 217 7.93 -7.21 -24.43
CA GLN A 217 9.07 -8.01 -24.86
C GLN A 217 10.37 -7.32 -24.48
N THR A 218 11.29 -8.06 -23.87
CA THR A 218 12.56 -7.52 -23.39
C THR A 218 13.73 -8.40 -23.82
N THR A 219 14.88 -7.76 -24.05
CA THR A 219 16.17 -8.41 -24.24
C THR A 219 17.03 -8.37 -23.00
N PHE A 220 16.53 -7.79 -21.90
CA PHE A 220 17.23 -7.70 -20.63
C PHE A 220 17.55 -9.09 -20.08
N LYS A 221 18.76 -9.23 -19.51
CA LYS A 221 19.22 -10.44 -18.81
C LYS A 221 19.80 -10.08 -17.47
N ALA A 222 19.33 -10.73 -16.42
CA ALA A 222 19.84 -10.59 -15.06
C ALA A 222 21.06 -11.52 -14.89
N ASN A 223 22.23 -11.10 -15.34
CA ASN A 223 23.44 -11.95 -15.39
C ASN A 223 23.89 -12.35 -13.99
N SER A 224 23.98 -11.43 -13.05
CA SER A 224 24.45 -11.70 -11.68
C SER A 224 23.51 -12.64 -10.93
N LEU A 225 22.18 -12.43 -11.05
CA LEU A 225 21.19 -13.33 -10.46
C LEU A 225 21.20 -14.71 -11.15
N ASN A 226 21.43 -14.76 -12.46
CA ASN A 226 21.56 -16.02 -13.19
C ASN A 226 22.79 -16.80 -12.74
N GLU A 227 23.96 -16.17 -12.65
CA GLU A 227 25.19 -16.78 -12.13
C GLU A 227 24.99 -17.34 -10.73
N LEU A 228 24.33 -16.57 -9.86
CA LEU A 228 23.98 -17.03 -8.52
C LEU A 228 23.02 -18.25 -8.56
N SER A 229 22.07 -18.26 -9.50
CA SER A 229 21.10 -19.35 -9.64
C SER A 229 21.71 -20.67 -10.06
N ILE A 230 22.77 -20.64 -10.90
CA ILE A 230 23.47 -21.84 -11.36
C ILE A 230 24.65 -22.22 -10.47
N SER A 231 25.02 -21.38 -9.51
CA SER A 231 26.11 -21.67 -8.58
C SER A 231 25.80 -22.89 -7.72
N GLY A 232 26.77 -23.78 -7.53
CA GLY A 232 26.68 -24.93 -6.63
C GLY A 232 26.92 -24.60 -5.16
N HIS A 233 27.13 -23.32 -4.82
CA HIS A 233 27.43 -22.89 -3.45
C HIS A 233 26.16 -22.67 -2.61
N GLU A 234 26.33 -22.66 -1.29
CA GLU A 234 25.29 -22.23 -0.37
C GLU A 234 24.95 -20.77 -0.62
N ILE A 235 23.66 -20.48 -0.81
CA ILE A 235 23.17 -19.14 -1.08
C ILE A 235 22.82 -18.44 0.24
N LYS A 236 23.27 -17.20 0.39
CA LYS A 236 22.93 -16.32 1.51
C LYS A 236 22.02 -15.17 1.08
N ALA A 237 21.24 -14.66 2.00
CA ALA A 237 20.28 -13.58 1.75
C ALA A 237 20.95 -12.32 1.14
N ASP A 238 22.14 -11.94 1.65
CA ASP A 238 22.88 -10.76 1.13
C ASP A 238 23.30 -10.95 -0.33
N MET A 239 23.70 -12.17 -0.73
CA MET A 239 24.12 -12.46 -2.11
C MET A 239 23.00 -12.18 -3.12
N ILE A 240 21.75 -12.48 -2.75
CA ILE A 240 20.59 -12.21 -3.62
C ILE A 240 20.40 -10.72 -3.80
N LEU A 241 20.50 -9.93 -2.72
CA LEU A 241 20.34 -8.48 -2.77
C LEU A 241 21.47 -7.82 -3.57
N ASP A 242 22.71 -8.26 -3.37
CA ASP A 242 23.87 -7.71 -4.06
C ASP A 242 23.84 -8.02 -5.56
N ALA A 243 23.50 -9.26 -5.94
CA ALA A 243 23.32 -9.66 -7.34
C ALA A 243 22.19 -8.85 -8.03
N LEU A 244 21.07 -8.66 -7.34
CA LEU A 244 19.97 -7.84 -7.87
C LEU A 244 20.39 -6.38 -8.05
N LYS A 245 21.15 -5.80 -7.11
CA LYS A 245 21.66 -4.42 -7.25
C LYS A 245 22.59 -4.27 -8.45
N GLN A 246 23.48 -5.23 -8.67
CA GLN A 246 24.36 -5.25 -9.84
C GLN A 246 23.55 -5.28 -11.15
N ASP A 247 22.61 -6.22 -11.25
CA ASP A 247 21.75 -6.34 -12.44
C ASP A 247 20.87 -5.10 -12.65
N LEU A 248 20.43 -4.44 -11.56
CA LEU A 248 19.66 -3.20 -11.65
C LEU A 248 20.53 -2.03 -12.12
N ASP A 249 21.77 -1.95 -11.67
CA ASP A 249 22.74 -0.94 -12.15
C ASP A 249 23.05 -1.13 -13.64
N ASP A 250 23.17 -2.38 -14.09
CA ASP A 250 23.38 -2.68 -15.51
C ASP A 250 22.12 -2.40 -16.33
N ALA A 251 20.92 -2.67 -15.82
CA ALA A 251 19.67 -2.27 -16.45
C ALA A 251 19.59 -0.74 -16.63
N ASN A 252 19.89 0.02 -15.58
CA ASN A 252 19.90 1.49 -15.64
C ASN A 252 20.90 2.04 -16.65
N LYS A 253 22.13 1.48 -16.74
CA LYS A 253 23.16 1.88 -17.72
C LYS A 253 22.71 1.65 -19.16
N ASN A 254 21.91 0.62 -19.38
CA ASN A 254 21.42 0.23 -20.72
C ASN A 254 20.00 0.73 -21.01
N ASN A 255 19.45 1.64 -20.18
CA ASN A 255 18.12 2.25 -20.32
C ASN A 255 16.95 1.26 -20.34
N PHE A 256 17.08 0.10 -19.67
CA PHE A 256 15.97 -0.79 -19.40
C PHE A 256 15.07 -0.21 -18.32
N ASP A 257 13.77 -0.28 -18.48
CA ASP A 257 12.77 0.18 -17.52
C ASP A 257 12.24 -0.95 -16.60
N ILE A 258 11.29 -0.59 -15.75
CA ILE A 258 10.69 -1.54 -14.80
C ILE A 258 9.91 -2.67 -15.52
N SER A 259 9.38 -2.42 -16.71
CA SER A 259 8.65 -3.43 -17.50
C SER A 259 9.60 -4.49 -18.07
N ASP A 260 10.83 -4.10 -18.37
CA ASP A 260 11.87 -5.01 -18.85
C ASP A 260 12.40 -5.89 -17.70
N THR A 261 12.59 -5.31 -16.52
CA THR A 261 13.35 -5.92 -15.44
C THR A 261 12.51 -6.70 -14.44
N LEU A 262 11.31 -6.23 -14.08
CA LEU A 262 10.50 -6.78 -13.00
C LEU A 262 10.13 -8.27 -13.18
N PRO A 263 9.67 -8.73 -14.35
CA PRO A 263 9.33 -10.15 -14.52
C PRO A 263 10.54 -11.07 -14.35
N ILE A 264 11.70 -10.64 -14.85
CA ILE A 264 12.95 -11.39 -14.79
C ILE A 264 13.46 -11.45 -13.35
N PHE A 265 13.50 -10.31 -12.66
CA PHE A 265 13.92 -10.26 -11.26
C PHE A 265 12.98 -11.07 -10.36
N THR A 266 11.67 -10.98 -10.56
CA THR A 266 10.70 -11.74 -9.77
C THR A 266 10.94 -13.26 -9.88
N ASN A 267 11.21 -13.73 -11.08
CA ASN A 267 11.50 -15.14 -11.35
C ASN A 267 12.79 -15.61 -10.65
N HIS A 268 13.91 -14.89 -10.87
CA HIS A 268 15.18 -15.27 -10.28
C HIS A 268 15.16 -15.18 -8.75
N VAL A 269 14.68 -14.07 -8.20
CA VAL A 269 14.62 -13.90 -6.73
C VAL A 269 13.69 -14.92 -6.10
N GLY A 270 12.55 -15.21 -6.71
CA GLY A 270 11.62 -16.25 -6.21
C GLY A 270 12.29 -17.62 -6.11
N GLY A 271 12.98 -18.07 -7.16
CA GLY A 271 13.72 -19.33 -7.18
C GLY A 271 14.88 -19.38 -6.17
N LEU A 272 15.63 -18.28 -6.05
CA LEU A 272 16.76 -18.20 -5.10
C LEU A 272 16.29 -18.21 -3.64
N VAL A 273 15.20 -17.52 -3.31
CA VAL A 273 14.62 -17.48 -1.95
C VAL A 273 14.14 -18.86 -1.51
N GLN A 274 13.64 -19.69 -2.42
CA GLN A 274 13.24 -21.06 -2.10
C GLN A 274 14.45 -21.94 -1.68
N ARG A 275 15.63 -21.66 -2.21
CA ARG A 275 16.89 -22.39 -1.91
C ARG A 275 17.57 -21.94 -0.62
N LEU A 276 17.12 -20.84 0.00
CA LEU A 276 17.70 -20.36 1.25
C LEU A 276 17.43 -21.32 2.41
N SER A 277 18.43 -21.49 3.28
CA SER A 277 18.21 -22.11 4.59
C SER A 277 17.15 -21.34 5.39
N LYS A 278 16.49 -21.97 6.35
CA LYS A 278 15.45 -21.33 7.18
C LYS A 278 15.94 -20.01 7.81
N LYS A 279 17.18 -19.96 8.29
CA LYS A 279 17.81 -18.76 8.87
C LYS A 279 18.00 -17.65 7.82
N GLU A 280 18.54 -17.99 6.66
CA GLU A 280 18.77 -17.02 5.59
C GLU A 280 17.44 -16.54 4.96
N LYS A 281 16.44 -17.43 4.84
CA LYS A 281 15.08 -17.06 4.40
C LYS A 281 14.46 -16.05 5.36
N GLN A 282 14.55 -16.27 6.68
CA GLN A 282 14.05 -15.31 7.67
C GLN A 282 14.79 -13.97 7.58
N LYS A 283 16.12 -13.98 7.39
CA LYS A 283 16.93 -12.76 7.19
C LYS A 283 16.47 -12.01 5.94
N PHE A 284 16.31 -12.71 4.82
CA PHE A 284 15.84 -12.12 3.57
C PHE A 284 14.47 -11.45 3.73
N ILE A 285 13.51 -12.17 4.31
CA ILE A 285 12.15 -11.69 4.52
C ILE A 285 12.12 -10.47 5.45
N SER A 286 12.94 -10.47 6.50
CA SER A 286 12.94 -9.39 7.49
C SER A 286 13.58 -8.10 6.99
N PHE A 287 14.59 -8.17 6.11
CA PHE A 287 15.42 -7.01 5.77
C PHE A 287 15.52 -6.74 4.26
N HIS A 288 15.74 -7.76 3.44
CA HIS A 288 16.04 -7.57 2.02
C HIS A 288 14.81 -7.52 1.13
N GLY A 289 13.79 -8.30 1.43
CA GLY A 289 12.56 -8.33 0.62
C GLY A 289 11.88 -6.97 0.50
N VAL A 290 11.84 -6.19 1.58
CA VAL A 290 11.29 -4.83 1.58
C VAL A 290 12.14 -3.89 0.73
N GLU A 291 13.48 -4.01 0.79
CA GLU A 291 14.40 -3.20 -0.02
C GLU A 291 14.23 -3.52 -1.51
N ILE A 292 14.18 -4.81 -1.86
CA ILE A 292 13.91 -5.25 -3.24
C ILE A 292 12.57 -4.72 -3.74
N GLY A 293 11.51 -4.80 -2.93
CA GLY A 293 10.23 -4.24 -3.28
C GLY A 293 10.27 -2.71 -3.49
N ARG A 294 11.12 -1.99 -2.77
CA ARG A 294 11.33 -0.55 -2.97
C ARG A 294 12.08 -0.24 -4.28
N LEU A 295 13.05 -1.07 -4.65
CA LEU A 295 13.82 -0.90 -5.89
C LEU A 295 12.98 -1.19 -7.16
N GLN A 296 11.92 -1.97 -7.02
CA GLN A 296 11.06 -2.43 -8.12
C GLN A 296 9.64 -1.85 -8.05
N ARG A 297 9.50 -0.60 -7.60
CA ARG A 297 8.18 0.05 -7.55
C ARG A 297 7.67 0.37 -8.92
N ARG A 298 6.39 0.04 -9.13
CA ARG A 298 5.68 0.21 -10.37
C ARG A 298 4.34 0.91 -10.18
N ALA A 299 3.85 1.54 -11.24
CA ALA A 299 2.52 2.14 -11.31
C ALA A 299 1.88 1.89 -12.68
N GLY A 300 0.57 2.02 -12.75
CA GLY A 300 -0.19 2.00 -13.99
C GLY A 300 -0.16 3.36 -14.70
N LEU A 301 -0.60 3.35 -15.96
CA LEU A 301 -0.59 4.53 -16.83
C LEU A 301 -1.36 5.70 -16.20
N GLU A 302 -2.48 5.45 -15.59
CA GLU A 302 -3.33 6.48 -14.98
C GLU A 302 -2.59 7.32 -13.92
N TYR A 303 -1.65 6.69 -13.21
CA TYR A 303 -0.84 7.37 -12.20
C TYR A 303 0.47 7.95 -12.72
N THR A 304 1.04 7.39 -13.79
CA THR A 304 2.29 7.91 -14.37
C THR A 304 2.05 9.05 -15.34
N GLN A 305 0.93 9.07 -16.04
CA GLN A 305 0.58 10.12 -16.99
C GLN A 305 0.57 11.53 -16.35
N PRO A 306 -0.08 11.79 -15.20
CA PRO A 306 0.01 13.10 -14.54
C PRO A 306 1.43 13.51 -14.18
N VAL A 307 2.28 12.56 -13.80
CA VAL A 307 3.69 12.82 -13.47
C VAL A 307 4.47 13.25 -14.72
N GLU A 308 4.24 12.58 -15.84
CA GLU A 308 4.87 12.92 -17.12
C GLU A 308 4.45 14.32 -17.59
N GLU A 309 3.13 14.62 -17.55
CA GLU A 309 2.59 15.93 -17.92
C GLU A 309 3.20 17.06 -17.08
N LEU A 310 3.27 16.88 -15.76
CA LEU A 310 3.89 17.85 -14.85
C LEU A 310 5.39 18.00 -15.08
N SER A 311 6.08 16.91 -15.41
CA SER A 311 7.52 16.94 -15.71
C SER A 311 7.82 17.67 -17.02
N LEU A 312 7.03 17.43 -18.06
CA LEU A 312 7.16 18.10 -19.36
C LEU A 312 6.90 19.60 -19.28
N THR A 313 6.06 20.04 -18.35
CA THR A 313 5.75 21.46 -18.13
C THR A 313 6.61 22.11 -17.03
N ASN A 314 7.65 21.43 -16.54
CA ASN A 314 8.50 21.88 -15.44
C ASN A 314 7.73 22.26 -14.17
N LYS A 315 6.64 21.54 -13.87
CA LYS A 315 5.81 21.73 -12.67
C LYS A 315 6.00 20.64 -11.62
N LEU A 316 6.99 19.75 -11.80
CA LEU A 316 7.33 18.69 -10.85
C LEU A 316 8.84 18.58 -10.67
N ASP A 317 9.28 18.70 -9.43
CA ASP A 317 10.62 18.36 -8.99
C ASP A 317 10.62 17.06 -8.18
N VAL A 318 11.61 16.20 -8.41
CA VAL A 318 11.84 15.01 -7.58
C VAL A 318 13.17 15.14 -6.88
N ILE A 319 13.13 15.22 -5.55
CA ILE A 319 14.30 15.48 -4.70
C ILE A 319 14.74 14.21 -3.99
N LYS A 320 16.01 13.80 -4.18
CA LYS A 320 16.65 12.81 -3.33
C LYS A 320 17.06 13.47 -2.01
N GLY A 321 16.29 13.18 -0.95
CA GLY A 321 16.48 13.83 0.33
C GLY A 321 15.57 13.29 1.43
N LYS A 322 15.81 13.77 2.64
CA LYS A 322 15.09 13.39 3.85
C LYS A 322 14.47 14.62 4.50
N PHE A 323 13.16 14.59 4.70
CA PHE A 323 12.47 15.56 5.56
C PHE A 323 13.00 15.45 7.00
N ILE A 324 13.23 16.58 7.63
CA ILE A 324 13.72 16.65 9.02
C ILE A 324 12.63 17.17 9.92
N ASN A 325 12.16 18.40 9.71
CA ASN A 325 11.16 19.06 10.55
C ASN A 325 10.59 20.31 9.87
N PHE A 326 9.65 20.94 10.51
CA PHE A 326 9.25 22.32 10.23
C PHE A 326 10.09 23.30 11.09
N SER A 327 10.40 24.45 10.51
CA SER A 327 11.00 25.59 11.22
C SER A 327 10.11 26.81 11.04
N LYS A 328 9.94 27.56 12.10
CA LYS A 328 9.22 28.83 12.05
C LYS A 328 10.26 29.97 12.10
N ASP A 329 10.30 30.76 11.05
CA ASP A 329 11.13 31.95 10.96
C ASP A 329 10.17 33.16 10.92
N THR A 330 10.10 33.89 12.06
CA THR A 330 9.09 34.95 12.30
C THR A 330 7.66 34.39 12.12
N ASP A 331 6.97 34.76 11.03
CA ASP A 331 5.59 34.32 10.73
C ASP A 331 5.50 33.31 9.57
N VAL A 332 6.65 32.90 9.03
CA VAL A 332 6.71 31.98 7.87
C VAL A 332 7.18 30.61 8.30
N THR A 333 6.38 29.60 7.99
CA THR A 333 6.77 28.20 8.16
C THR A 333 7.60 27.71 6.99
N LYS A 334 8.77 27.15 7.28
CA LYS A 334 9.68 26.52 6.30
C LYS A 334 9.86 25.06 6.61
N VAL A 335 10.10 24.26 5.58
CA VAL A 335 10.46 22.85 5.70
C VAL A 335 11.98 22.72 5.77
N LEU A 336 12.46 22.03 6.81
CA LEU A 336 13.86 21.64 6.96
C LEU A 336 14.05 20.26 6.34
N PHE A 337 15.02 20.14 5.46
CA PHE A 337 15.35 18.86 4.83
C PHE A 337 16.85 18.75 4.51
N LYS A 338 17.32 17.53 4.34
CA LYS A 338 18.68 17.22 3.91
C LYS A 338 18.62 16.56 2.55
N LYS A 339 19.26 17.20 1.55
CA LYS A 339 19.49 16.56 0.24
C LYS A 339 20.59 15.52 0.35
N ASP A 340 20.49 14.48 -0.46
CA ASP A 340 21.59 13.53 -0.62
C ASP A 340 22.79 14.27 -1.24
N ASN A 341 24.02 13.95 -0.78
CA ASN A 341 25.27 14.58 -1.18
C ASN A 341 25.45 16.07 -0.78
N VAL A 342 24.58 16.61 0.08
CA VAL A 342 24.76 17.97 0.65
C VAL A 342 24.90 17.84 2.16
N SER A 343 26.02 18.35 2.71
CA SER A 343 26.27 18.28 4.16
C SER A 343 25.35 19.18 4.97
N GLU A 344 24.90 20.27 4.39
CA GLU A 344 24.09 21.28 5.07
C GLU A 344 22.60 20.98 4.97
N THR A 345 21.86 21.27 6.06
CA THR A 345 20.40 21.28 6.08
C THR A 345 19.88 22.44 5.25
N GLN A 346 18.95 22.14 4.36
CA GLN A 346 18.30 23.14 3.52
C GLN A 346 16.93 23.53 4.09
N MET A 347 16.50 24.74 3.77
CA MET A 347 15.17 25.25 4.11
C MET A 347 14.46 25.75 2.86
N ASP A 348 13.21 25.39 2.68
CA ASP A 348 12.36 25.95 1.62
C ASP A 348 10.91 26.14 2.14
N ARG A 349 10.19 27.03 1.48
CA ARG A 349 8.79 27.32 1.79
C ARG A 349 7.87 26.50 0.87
N TYR A 350 6.88 25.86 1.49
CA TYR A 350 5.79 25.19 0.80
C TYR A 350 4.47 25.65 1.38
N ASP A 351 3.46 25.76 0.53
CA ASP A 351 2.10 26.16 0.91
C ASP A 351 1.27 24.97 1.39
N VAL A 352 1.55 23.81 0.83
CA VAL A 352 0.93 22.53 1.21
C VAL A 352 2.02 21.49 1.43
N VAL A 353 1.97 20.76 2.53
CA VAL A 353 2.86 19.62 2.82
C VAL A 353 2.02 18.37 3.08
N ILE A 354 2.30 17.30 2.35
CA ILE A 354 1.53 16.06 2.39
C ILE A 354 2.42 14.90 2.83
N ASN A 355 2.02 14.20 3.87
CA ASN A 355 2.75 13.08 4.40
C ASN A 355 2.41 11.78 3.65
N CYS A 356 3.33 11.31 2.82
CA CYS A 356 3.32 10.02 2.14
C CYS A 356 4.53 9.14 2.52
N ALA A 357 5.11 9.34 3.72
CA ALA A 357 6.33 8.64 4.15
C ALA A 357 6.14 7.13 4.44
N GLY A 358 4.92 6.62 4.30
CA GLY A 358 4.58 5.23 4.55
C GLY A 358 4.22 4.94 6.00
N SER A 359 4.06 3.67 6.35
CA SER A 359 3.71 3.25 7.70
C SER A 359 4.89 3.30 8.66
N SER A 360 4.60 3.53 9.94
CA SER A 360 5.55 3.36 11.04
C SER A 360 5.77 1.87 11.35
N GLY A 361 6.88 1.55 12.00
CA GLY A 361 7.06 0.22 12.58
C GLY A 361 6.20 0.02 13.82
N LEU A 362 5.98 -1.23 14.21
CA LEU A 362 5.15 -1.61 15.38
C LEU A 362 5.77 -1.24 16.74
N THR A 363 7.01 -0.73 16.76
CA THR A 363 7.69 -0.25 17.99
C THR A 363 7.90 1.26 17.96
N GLU A 364 7.47 1.96 16.91
CA GLU A 364 7.60 3.40 16.78
C GLU A 364 6.47 4.12 17.55
N ALA A 365 6.72 5.37 17.95
CA ALA A 365 5.70 6.20 18.58
C ALA A 365 4.52 6.44 17.65
N GLY A 366 3.30 6.38 18.20
CA GLY A 366 2.07 6.61 17.42
C GLY A 366 1.36 5.33 16.97
N MET A 367 1.77 4.15 17.46
CA MET A 367 1.05 2.90 17.23
C MET A 367 -0.40 3.00 17.73
N SER A 368 -1.35 2.36 17.01
CA SER A 368 -2.75 2.36 17.43
C SER A 368 -2.91 1.76 18.84
N PRO A 369 -3.86 2.25 19.64
CA PRO A 369 -4.08 1.75 21.01
C PRO A 369 -4.26 0.23 21.05
N LEU A 370 -5.00 -0.34 20.11
CA LEU A 370 -5.22 -1.78 20.02
C LEU A 370 -3.91 -2.55 19.78
N LEU A 371 -3.11 -2.17 18.78
CA LEU A 371 -1.84 -2.86 18.51
C LEU A 371 -0.87 -2.75 19.66
N LYS A 372 -0.82 -1.58 20.30
CA LYS A 372 -0.01 -1.37 21.49
C LYS A 372 -0.44 -2.31 22.64
N GLN A 373 -1.74 -2.37 22.92
CA GLN A 373 -2.29 -3.25 23.93
C GLN A 373 -2.00 -4.74 23.65
N LEU A 374 -2.19 -5.20 22.40
CA LEU A 374 -1.93 -6.59 21.99
C LEU A 374 -0.47 -7.00 22.15
N ILE A 375 0.47 -6.08 21.89
CA ILE A 375 1.91 -6.34 22.05
C ILE A 375 2.32 -6.27 23.54
N GLU A 376 1.88 -5.24 24.27
CA GLU A 376 2.20 -5.06 25.70
C GLU A 376 1.61 -6.17 26.58
N SER A 377 0.45 -6.71 26.23
CA SER A 377 -0.15 -7.85 26.94
C SER A 377 0.47 -9.21 26.59
N GLY A 378 1.36 -9.27 25.61
CA GLY A 378 1.99 -10.50 25.15
C GLY A 378 1.11 -11.40 24.27
N ILE A 379 -0.10 -10.97 23.90
CA ILE A 379 -0.97 -11.68 22.95
C ILE A 379 -0.30 -11.75 21.58
N CYS A 380 0.29 -10.64 21.13
CA CYS A 380 1.02 -10.56 19.89
C CYS A 380 2.49 -10.21 20.13
N SER A 381 3.36 -10.57 19.18
CA SER A 381 4.73 -10.08 19.13
C SER A 381 5.08 -9.60 17.72
N SER A 382 5.94 -8.58 17.62
CA SER A 382 6.38 -8.08 16.32
C SER A 382 7.33 -9.05 15.62
N THR A 383 7.30 -9.05 14.29
CA THR A 383 8.32 -9.73 13.47
C THR A 383 9.66 -9.00 13.56
N SER A 384 10.75 -9.65 13.16
CA SER A 384 12.08 -9.04 13.12
C SER A 384 12.18 -7.84 12.18
N SER A 385 11.28 -7.73 11.20
CA SER A 385 11.17 -6.56 10.32
C SER A 385 10.50 -5.36 11.01
N ASN A 386 9.85 -5.57 12.15
CA ASN A 386 9.03 -4.58 12.87
C ASN A 386 7.85 -4.01 12.05
N HIS A 387 7.45 -4.68 10.97
CA HIS A 387 6.33 -4.26 10.10
C HIS A 387 5.10 -5.16 10.18
N GLY A 388 5.18 -6.27 10.90
CA GLY A 388 4.07 -7.21 11.07
C GLY A 388 4.11 -7.93 12.41
N LEU A 389 3.06 -8.69 12.67
CA LEU A 389 2.91 -9.55 13.86
C LEU A 389 3.38 -10.96 13.52
N LYS A 390 4.08 -11.61 14.45
CA LYS A 390 4.48 -13.00 14.30
C LYS A 390 3.27 -13.91 14.29
N VAL A 391 3.22 -14.82 13.31
CA VAL A 391 2.20 -15.87 13.21
C VAL A 391 2.85 -17.24 13.02
N GLY A 392 2.12 -18.29 13.37
CA GLY A 392 2.45 -19.68 13.04
C GLY A 392 2.10 -20.01 11.58
N ASP A 393 2.28 -21.29 11.22
CA ASP A 393 2.06 -21.79 9.86
C ASP A 393 0.56 -21.76 9.43
N ASN A 394 -0.35 -21.64 10.38
CA ASN A 394 -1.80 -21.49 10.18
C ASN A 394 -2.28 -20.02 10.20
N PHE A 395 -1.39 -19.02 10.21
CA PHE A 395 -1.66 -17.58 10.32
C PHE A 395 -2.20 -17.12 11.68
N GLU A 396 -2.05 -17.90 12.73
CA GLU A 396 -2.41 -17.55 14.09
C GLU A 396 -1.26 -16.91 14.87
N VAL A 397 -1.57 -15.95 15.71
CA VAL A 397 -0.66 -15.46 16.77
C VAL A 397 -0.74 -16.35 18.01
N MET A 398 -1.93 -16.90 18.25
CA MET A 398 -2.26 -17.88 19.28
C MET A 398 -3.56 -18.61 18.86
N PRO A 399 -3.91 -19.77 19.45
CA PRO A 399 -5.10 -20.53 19.07
C PRO A 399 -6.36 -19.66 18.98
N GLY A 400 -7.05 -19.69 17.83
CA GLY A 400 -8.26 -18.93 17.55
C GLY A 400 -8.05 -17.44 17.24
N PHE A 401 -6.80 -16.95 17.15
CA PHE A 401 -6.53 -15.55 16.80
C PHE A 401 -5.69 -15.45 15.53
N TYR A 402 -6.33 -15.13 14.43
CA TYR A 402 -5.77 -15.07 13.07
C TYR A 402 -5.43 -13.66 12.63
N ILE A 403 -4.41 -13.53 11.78
CA ILE A 403 -4.03 -12.26 11.13
C ILE A 403 -4.19 -12.40 9.63
N ASN A 404 -4.76 -11.37 8.99
CA ASN A 404 -4.73 -11.23 7.53
C ASN A 404 -4.31 -9.82 7.12
N GLY A 405 -3.76 -9.71 5.90
CA GLY A 405 -3.36 -8.43 5.31
C GLY A 405 -1.95 -7.97 5.67
N PRO A 406 -1.69 -6.65 5.66
CA PRO A 406 -0.35 -6.06 5.83
C PRO A 406 0.40 -6.48 7.09
N LEU A 407 -0.31 -6.76 8.17
CA LEU A 407 0.30 -7.20 9.43
C LEU A 407 0.96 -8.60 9.37
N LEU A 408 0.84 -9.32 8.27
CA LEU A 408 1.59 -10.56 8.02
C LEU A 408 3.05 -10.32 7.57
N ALA A 409 3.45 -9.07 7.32
CA ALA A 409 4.80 -8.76 6.84
C ALA A 409 5.89 -9.24 7.80
N GLY A 410 6.97 -9.80 7.24
CA GLY A 410 8.13 -10.30 8.01
C GLY A 410 8.01 -11.78 8.45
N ASN A 411 6.94 -12.49 8.08
CA ASN A 411 6.74 -13.90 8.41
C ASN A 411 7.24 -14.86 7.32
N VAL A 412 7.57 -16.06 7.77
CA VAL A 412 7.69 -17.25 6.91
C VAL A 412 6.61 -18.21 7.39
N VAL A 413 5.64 -18.50 6.52
CA VAL A 413 4.51 -19.39 6.79
C VAL A 413 4.68 -20.65 5.92
N GLY A 414 5.01 -21.77 6.52
CA GLY A 414 5.50 -22.95 5.80
C GLY A 414 6.73 -22.59 4.95
N GLU A 415 6.67 -22.85 3.65
CA GLU A 415 7.71 -22.46 2.69
C GLU A 415 7.57 -21.02 2.14
N MET A 416 6.49 -20.34 2.45
CA MET A 416 6.16 -19.05 1.87
C MET A 416 6.74 -17.89 2.69
N GLY A 417 7.58 -17.09 2.05
CA GLY A 417 8.07 -15.83 2.62
C GLY A 417 7.12 -14.66 2.37
N ILE A 418 6.82 -13.91 3.43
CA ILE A 418 5.89 -12.78 3.39
C ILE A 418 6.65 -11.51 3.83
N TRP A 419 7.35 -10.83 2.91
CA TRP A 419 8.08 -9.60 3.27
C TRP A 419 7.20 -8.34 3.26
N HIS A 420 6.10 -8.32 2.48
CA HIS A 420 5.07 -7.29 2.50
C HIS A 420 3.74 -7.84 1.96
N VAL A 421 2.62 -7.21 2.31
CA VAL A 421 1.28 -7.58 1.84
C VAL A 421 0.52 -6.31 1.49
N GLU A 422 0.71 -5.83 0.28
CA GLU A 422 0.02 -4.64 -0.24
C GLU A 422 -0.90 -4.98 -1.43
N HIS A 423 -0.82 -6.20 -1.94
CA HIS A 423 -1.53 -6.65 -3.14
C HIS A 423 -2.79 -7.45 -2.79
N CYS A 424 -3.95 -7.02 -3.29
CA CYS A 424 -5.25 -7.65 -3.00
C CYS A 424 -5.26 -9.16 -3.26
N GLY A 425 -4.65 -9.63 -4.35
CA GLY A 425 -4.59 -11.07 -4.67
C GLY A 425 -3.89 -11.91 -3.60
N ARG A 426 -2.86 -11.38 -2.93
CA ARG A 426 -2.22 -12.07 -1.80
C ARG A 426 -3.14 -12.12 -0.59
N ILE A 427 -3.83 -11.02 -0.29
CA ILE A 427 -4.79 -10.94 0.83
C ILE A 427 -5.92 -11.94 0.63
N ILE A 428 -6.47 -12.05 -0.59
CA ILE A 428 -7.50 -13.02 -0.95
C ILE A 428 -6.97 -14.46 -0.81
N GLY A 429 -5.74 -14.71 -1.29
CA GLY A 429 -5.11 -16.02 -1.17
C GLY A 429 -4.89 -16.46 0.28
N PHE A 430 -4.48 -15.53 1.16
CA PHE A 430 -4.33 -15.80 2.59
C PHE A 430 -5.68 -15.99 3.28
N ALA A 431 -6.69 -15.18 2.94
CA ALA A 431 -8.05 -15.33 3.48
C ALA A 431 -8.63 -16.73 3.20
N LYS A 432 -8.40 -17.28 2.00
CA LYS A 432 -8.83 -18.66 1.67
C LYS A 432 -8.15 -19.71 2.56
N LYS A 433 -6.86 -19.58 2.81
CA LYS A 433 -6.12 -20.50 3.69
C LYS A 433 -6.56 -20.39 5.15
N ILE A 434 -6.75 -19.16 5.64
CA ILE A 434 -7.25 -18.92 7.00
C ILE A 434 -8.66 -19.50 7.16
N ALA A 435 -9.54 -19.30 6.19
CA ALA A 435 -10.89 -19.87 6.23
C ALA A 435 -10.87 -21.40 6.28
N ALA A 436 -9.98 -22.06 5.53
CA ALA A 436 -9.81 -23.51 5.61
C ALA A 436 -9.36 -23.95 7.01
N ASN A 437 -8.34 -23.29 7.59
CA ASN A 437 -7.89 -23.62 8.95
C ASN A 437 -9.01 -23.45 9.99
N ILE A 438 -9.78 -22.37 9.93
CA ILE A 438 -10.93 -22.13 10.84
C ILE A 438 -11.97 -23.25 10.72
N LEU A 439 -12.25 -23.72 9.50
CA LEU A 439 -13.22 -24.80 9.28
C LEU A 439 -12.71 -26.17 9.74
N ASP A 440 -11.43 -26.46 9.57
CA ASP A 440 -10.80 -27.70 10.02
C ASP A 440 -10.78 -27.78 11.56
N GLU A 441 -10.53 -26.68 12.25
CA GLU A 441 -10.60 -26.62 13.72
C GLU A 441 -12.03 -26.73 14.26
N ALA A 442 -13.02 -26.22 13.51
CA ALA A 442 -14.43 -26.35 13.90
C ALA A 442 -14.99 -27.77 13.74
N ASN A 443 -14.32 -28.62 12.96
CA ASN A 443 -14.68 -30.03 12.71
C ASN A 443 -13.46 -30.93 12.95
N PRO A 444 -12.93 -31.06 14.16
CA PRO A 444 -11.85 -32.01 14.44
C PRO A 444 -12.41 -33.44 14.19
N LEU A 445 -11.72 -34.19 13.32
CA LEU A 445 -12.02 -35.62 13.00
C LEU A 445 -11.88 -36.49 14.23
#